data_c9259de890ca6f8c908715882a2bfb38
#
_entry.id   c9259de890ca6f8c908715882a2bfb38
#
_cell.length_a   1.000
_cell.length_b   1.000
_cell.length_c   1.000
_cell.angle_alpha   90.00
_cell.angle_beta   90.00
_cell.angle_gamma   90.00
#
_symmetry.space_group_name_H-M   'P 1'
#
loop_
_entity.id
_entity.type
_entity.pdbx_description
1 polymer ?
#
loop_
_entity_poly.entity_id
_entity_poly.type
_entity_poly.pdbx_seq_one_letter_code
_entity_poly.pdbx_strand_id
1 'polypeptide(L)'
;MEQAKLSLRDKPAARWGALALLSLTMFFAYMFVDVLSPVKTLVETELGWDSTIFGLYGGSEFFLNVFIGFLILAGIILDKMGVRFTALLSGSFMVIGALIKVYALSATFRNGGPGYDAINSFSSSIHGITGWNLPPTALCACLGFMLFGCGTEMAGVTVSRAIVKWFKGKEMAFAMGVEMSLARFGVFAIFRLSPWLAEKFESVQAPVIFCALLLCIGLLLYVVYWFMDKA
;
A
#
# COMPACT_ATOMS: atom_id res chain seq x y z
N MET A 1 32.16 27.18 -25.22
CA MET A 1 31.94 26.05 -24.30
C MET A 1 30.61 26.28 -23.60
N GLU A 2 29.60 25.55 -24.02
CA GLU A 2 28.25 25.58 -23.44
C GLU A 2 28.37 24.98 -22.06
N GLN A 3 28.14 25.75 -20.99
CA GLN A 3 28.08 25.25 -19.63
C GLN A 3 26.91 24.28 -19.58
N ALA A 4 27.18 22.99 -19.55
CA ALA A 4 26.19 21.97 -19.34
C ALA A 4 25.43 22.31 -18.05
N LYS A 5 24.15 22.68 -18.16
CA LYS A 5 23.26 22.91 -17.00
C LYS A 5 23.28 21.65 -16.15
N LEU A 6 23.92 21.70 -15.00
CA LEU A 6 23.93 20.62 -14.00
C LEU A 6 22.47 20.26 -13.68
N SER A 7 22.07 19.07 -14.05
CA SER A 7 20.77 18.51 -13.70
C SER A 7 20.67 18.34 -12.18
N LEU A 8 19.48 18.44 -11.57
CA LEU A 8 19.26 18.17 -10.16
C LEU A 8 19.81 16.81 -9.72
N ARG A 9 19.83 15.82 -10.63
CA ARG A 9 20.37 14.47 -10.40
C ARG A 9 21.87 14.45 -10.14
N ASP A 10 22.60 15.47 -10.59
CA ASP A 10 24.05 15.59 -10.38
C ASP A 10 24.38 16.10 -8.98
N LYS A 11 23.41 16.72 -8.30
CA LYS A 11 23.55 17.21 -6.92
C LYS A 11 23.28 16.05 -5.93
N PRO A 12 24.28 15.66 -5.10
CA PRO A 12 24.09 14.56 -4.15
C PRO A 12 22.88 14.75 -3.22
N ALA A 13 22.70 15.96 -2.67
CA ALA A 13 21.59 16.27 -1.77
C ALA A 13 20.21 16.04 -2.43
N ALA A 14 20.03 16.43 -3.69
CA ALA A 14 18.76 16.20 -4.41
C ALA A 14 18.53 14.70 -4.69
N ARG A 15 19.59 13.97 -5.06
CA ARG A 15 19.54 12.54 -5.34
C ARG A 15 19.13 11.73 -4.09
N TRP A 16 19.79 11.99 -2.96
CA TRP A 16 19.47 11.34 -1.69
C TRP A 16 18.12 11.79 -1.12
N GLY A 17 17.74 13.05 -1.36
CA GLY A 17 16.41 13.55 -1.01
C GLY A 17 15.30 12.84 -1.79
N ALA A 18 15.47 12.63 -3.10
CA ALA A 18 14.53 11.85 -3.91
C ALA A 18 14.41 10.40 -3.41
N LEU A 19 15.53 9.75 -3.09
CA LEU A 19 15.53 8.41 -2.50
C LEU A 19 14.77 8.39 -1.17
N ALA A 20 15.00 9.36 -0.29
CA ALA A 20 14.33 9.43 1.01
C ALA A 20 12.80 9.53 0.86
N LEU A 21 12.29 10.38 -0.05
CA LEU A 21 10.86 10.52 -0.33
C LEU A 21 10.25 9.20 -0.81
N LEU A 22 10.90 8.53 -1.75
CA LEU A 22 10.44 7.27 -2.33
C LEU A 22 10.47 6.14 -1.28
N SER A 23 11.58 6.01 -0.57
CA SER A 23 11.77 4.96 0.44
C SER A 23 10.83 5.12 1.64
N LEU A 24 10.54 6.37 2.05
CA LEU A 24 9.60 6.63 3.14
C LEU A 24 8.16 6.26 2.74
N THR A 25 7.78 6.49 1.50
CA THR A 25 6.47 6.04 1.00
C THR A 25 6.37 4.51 1.01
N MET A 26 7.42 3.81 0.57
CA MET A 26 7.47 2.34 0.63
C MET A 26 7.46 1.82 2.08
N PHE A 27 8.15 2.49 2.99
CA PHE A 27 8.07 2.19 4.42
C PHE A 27 6.62 2.23 4.94
N PHE A 28 5.84 3.25 4.60
CA PHE A 28 4.43 3.35 4.98
C PHE A 28 3.56 2.28 4.31
N ALA A 29 3.84 1.96 3.03
CA ALA A 29 3.13 0.92 2.32
C ALA A 29 3.33 -0.45 3.00
N TYR A 30 4.56 -0.82 3.33
CA TYR A 30 4.86 -2.08 4.02
C TYR A 30 4.34 -2.13 5.46
N MET A 31 4.23 -0.99 6.15
CA MET A 31 3.50 -0.94 7.43
C MET A 31 2.03 -1.32 7.24
N PHE A 32 1.38 -0.83 6.18
CA PHE A 32 -0.04 -1.09 5.93
C PHE A 32 -0.31 -2.54 5.48
N VAL A 33 0.61 -3.16 4.74
CA VAL A 33 0.52 -4.58 4.33
C VAL A 33 0.24 -5.45 5.56
N ASP A 34 1.07 -5.35 6.58
CA ASP A 34 1.05 -6.24 7.74
C ASP A 34 0.30 -5.67 8.95
N VAL A 35 -0.47 -4.59 8.79
CA VAL A 35 -1.08 -3.88 9.93
C VAL A 35 -2.00 -4.74 10.79
N LEU A 36 -2.70 -5.72 10.22
CA LEU A 36 -3.59 -6.63 10.96
C LEU A 36 -2.89 -7.91 11.42
N SER A 37 -1.74 -8.27 10.86
CA SER A 37 -1.03 -9.52 11.18
C SER A 37 -0.72 -9.68 12.67
N PRO A 38 -0.16 -8.68 13.38
CA PRO A 38 0.17 -8.81 14.79
C PRO A 38 -1.05 -8.74 15.74
N VAL A 39 -2.24 -8.36 15.23
CA VAL A 39 -3.49 -8.28 16.02
C VAL A 39 -4.53 -9.30 15.57
N LYS A 40 -4.10 -10.39 14.93
CA LYS A 40 -4.98 -11.42 14.36
C LYS A 40 -6.01 -11.94 15.38
N THR A 41 -5.60 -12.24 16.60
CA THR A 41 -6.51 -12.73 17.66
C THR A 41 -7.60 -11.72 18.01
N LEU A 42 -7.28 -10.43 17.98
CA LEU A 42 -8.25 -9.37 18.19
C LEU A 42 -9.22 -9.26 17.00
N VAL A 43 -8.72 -9.45 15.77
CA VAL A 43 -9.56 -9.53 14.56
C VAL A 43 -10.54 -10.71 14.65
N GLU A 44 -10.09 -11.88 15.13
CA GLU A 44 -10.96 -13.04 15.35
C GLU A 44 -12.06 -12.76 16.38
N THR A 45 -11.73 -12.11 17.49
CA THR A 45 -12.68 -11.83 18.56
C THR A 45 -13.63 -10.68 18.25
N GLU A 46 -13.16 -9.61 17.62
CA GLU A 46 -13.96 -8.40 17.35
C GLU A 46 -14.78 -8.51 16.06
N LEU A 47 -14.23 -9.13 15.01
CA LEU A 47 -14.82 -9.19 13.68
C LEU A 47 -15.33 -10.59 13.28
N GLY A 48 -15.02 -11.62 14.06
CA GLY A 48 -15.40 -12.99 13.76
C GLY A 48 -14.65 -13.60 12.56
N TRP A 49 -13.47 -13.06 12.21
CA TRP A 49 -12.67 -13.60 11.10
C TRP A 49 -11.83 -14.78 11.61
N ASP A 50 -12.23 -15.99 11.26
CA ASP A 50 -11.41 -17.17 11.53
C ASP A 50 -10.09 -17.17 10.74
N SER A 51 -9.25 -18.16 11.01
CA SER A 51 -7.94 -18.27 10.35
C SER A 51 -8.04 -18.44 8.83
N THR A 52 -9.12 -19.04 8.32
CA THR A 52 -9.37 -19.22 6.88
C THR A 52 -9.69 -17.86 6.24
N ILE A 53 -10.62 -17.13 6.83
CA ILE A 53 -11.01 -15.79 6.38
C ILE A 53 -9.81 -14.84 6.42
N PHE A 54 -9.02 -14.90 7.51
CA PHE A 54 -7.81 -14.10 7.64
C PHE A 54 -6.77 -14.44 6.56
N GLY A 55 -6.62 -15.72 6.22
CA GLY A 55 -5.76 -16.17 5.13
C GLY A 55 -6.23 -15.69 3.75
N LEU A 56 -7.54 -15.74 3.49
CA LEU A 56 -8.14 -15.19 2.25
C LEU A 56 -7.93 -13.69 2.16
N TYR A 57 -8.13 -12.97 3.27
CA TYR A 57 -7.83 -11.54 3.35
C TYR A 57 -6.35 -11.26 3.01
N GLY A 58 -5.39 -11.95 3.64
CA GLY A 58 -3.97 -11.77 3.37
C GLY A 58 -3.59 -12.08 1.91
N GLY A 59 -4.17 -13.14 1.33
CA GLY A 59 -3.98 -13.51 -0.08
C GLY A 59 -4.61 -12.54 -1.07
N SER A 60 -5.62 -11.77 -0.66
CA SER A 60 -6.34 -10.86 -1.55
C SER A 60 -5.47 -9.73 -2.10
N GLU A 61 -4.41 -9.31 -1.40
CA GLU A 61 -3.44 -8.32 -1.86
C GLU A 61 -2.85 -8.67 -3.24
N PHE A 62 -2.57 -9.97 -3.44
CA PHE A 62 -1.91 -10.45 -4.65
C PHE A 62 -2.89 -10.88 -5.75
N PHE A 63 -4.18 -10.96 -5.45
CA PHE A 63 -5.16 -11.57 -6.35
C PHE A 63 -5.17 -10.93 -7.75
N LEU A 64 -5.28 -9.61 -7.85
CA LEU A 64 -5.29 -8.91 -9.14
C LEU A 64 -3.91 -8.93 -9.81
N ASN A 65 -2.84 -8.91 -9.03
CA ASN A 65 -1.47 -8.94 -9.55
C ASN A 65 -1.14 -10.27 -10.22
N VAL A 66 -1.60 -11.39 -9.63
CA VAL A 66 -1.33 -12.74 -10.12
C VAL A 66 -2.34 -13.17 -11.20
N PHE A 67 -3.65 -13.10 -10.91
CA PHE A 67 -4.66 -13.68 -11.82
C PHE A 67 -5.00 -12.80 -13.02
N ILE A 68 -4.90 -11.47 -12.88
CA ILE A 68 -5.15 -10.53 -13.99
C ILE A 68 -3.84 -10.04 -14.62
N GLY A 69 -2.70 -10.33 -13.97
CA GLY A 69 -1.39 -9.87 -14.45
C GLY A 69 -1.22 -8.35 -14.33
N PHE A 70 -1.83 -7.73 -13.30
CA PHE A 70 -1.81 -6.28 -13.13
C PHE A 70 -0.39 -5.72 -13.05
N LEU A 71 0.57 -6.47 -12.52
CA LEU A 71 1.98 -6.06 -12.48
C LEU A 71 2.57 -5.84 -13.89
N ILE A 72 2.13 -6.63 -14.88
CA ILE A 72 2.54 -6.44 -16.29
C ILE A 72 1.94 -5.13 -16.81
N LEU A 73 0.65 -4.87 -16.53
CA LEU A 73 0.00 -3.62 -16.90
C LEU A 73 0.69 -2.42 -16.24
N ALA A 74 1.08 -2.53 -14.98
CA ALA A 74 1.84 -1.52 -14.25
C ALA A 74 3.17 -1.18 -14.95
N GLY A 75 3.89 -2.20 -15.44
CA GLY A 75 5.10 -2.02 -16.25
C GLY A 75 4.83 -1.26 -17.56
N ILE A 76 3.76 -1.63 -18.28
CA ILE A 76 3.35 -0.95 -19.51
C ILE A 76 2.96 0.51 -19.24
N ILE A 77 2.23 0.78 -18.17
CA ILE A 77 1.85 2.14 -17.76
C ILE A 77 3.12 2.94 -17.45
N LEU A 78 4.06 2.36 -16.70
CA LEU A 78 5.32 3.00 -16.35
C LEU A 78 6.16 3.36 -17.59
N ASP A 79 6.24 2.47 -18.58
CA ASP A 79 7.00 2.72 -19.80
C ASP A 79 6.35 3.80 -20.68
N LYS A 80 5.01 3.85 -20.74
CA LYS A 80 4.28 4.82 -21.57
C LYS A 80 4.09 6.18 -20.88
N MET A 81 3.76 6.18 -19.58
CA MET A 81 3.38 7.41 -18.85
C MET A 81 4.54 7.98 -18.01
N GLY A 82 5.57 7.16 -17.77
CA GLY A 82 6.76 7.55 -17.03
C GLY A 82 6.59 7.55 -15.51
N VAL A 83 7.73 7.66 -14.82
CA VAL A 83 7.85 7.50 -13.36
C VAL A 83 6.94 8.45 -12.57
N ARG A 84 6.82 9.71 -12.99
CA ARG A 84 6.05 10.74 -12.27
C ARG A 84 4.57 10.41 -12.18
N PHE A 85 3.96 10.10 -13.32
CA PHE A 85 2.54 9.74 -13.39
C PHE A 85 2.27 8.44 -12.62
N THR A 86 3.11 7.43 -12.85
CA THR A 86 2.93 6.11 -12.24
C THR A 86 3.10 6.15 -10.72
N ALA A 87 4.00 6.99 -10.20
CA ALA A 87 4.13 7.20 -8.74
C ALA A 87 2.85 7.79 -8.13
N LEU A 88 2.26 8.81 -8.74
CA LEU A 88 1.01 9.39 -8.24
C LEU A 88 -0.16 8.40 -8.35
N LEU A 89 -0.27 7.68 -9.46
CA LEU A 89 -1.31 6.68 -9.66
C LEU A 89 -1.21 5.54 -8.63
N SER A 90 0.00 5.02 -8.40
CA SER A 90 0.24 3.98 -7.40
C SER A 90 -0.10 4.45 -5.99
N GLY A 91 0.35 5.65 -5.62
CA GLY A 91 0.01 6.27 -4.34
C GLY A 91 -1.50 6.46 -4.16
N SER A 92 -2.21 6.86 -5.22
CA SER A 92 -3.67 7.00 -5.20
C SER A 92 -4.37 5.66 -4.98
N PHE A 93 -3.94 4.59 -5.65
CA PHE A 93 -4.48 3.25 -5.43
C PHE A 93 -4.25 2.75 -4.00
N MET A 94 -3.05 3.00 -3.45
CA MET A 94 -2.75 2.65 -2.07
C MET A 94 -3.67 3.39 -1.09
N VAL A 95 -3.86 4.68 -1.25
CA VAL A 95 -4.70 5.49 -0.36
C VAL A 95 -6.18 5.08 -0.49
N ILE A 96 -6.72 4.95 -1.70
CA ILE A 96 -8.11 4.56 -1.90
C ILE A 96 -8.36 3.16 -1.32
N GLY A 97 -7.48 2.19 -1.59
CA GLY A 97 -7.57 0.84 -1.04
C GLY A 97 -7.52 0.84 0.50
N ALA A 98 -6.65 1.65 1.08
CA ALA A 98 -6.56 1.82 2.53
C ALA A 98 -7.83 2.42 3.13
N LEU A 99 -8.42 3.43 2.49
CA LEU A 99 -9.68 4.05 2.96
C LEU A 99 -10.85 3.07 2.88
N ILE A 100 -10.94 2.25 1.83
CA ILE A 100 -11.94 1.18 1.74
C ILE A 100 -11.77 0.19 2.90
N LYS A 101 -10.55 -0.23 3.22
CA LYS A 101 -10.26 -1.13 4.34
C LYS A 101 -10.61 -0.48 5.68
N VAL A 102 -10.28 0.79 5.90
CA VAL A 102 -10.69 1.54 7.10
C VAL A 102 -12.21 1.55 7.22
N TYR A 103 -12.94 1.82 6.12
CA TYR A 103 -14.39 1.82 6.10
C TYR A 103 -14.97 0.44 6.40
N ALA A 104 -14.44 -0.62 5.79
CA ALA A 104 -14.87 -2.00 6.01
C ALA A 104 -14.83 -2.44 7.49
N LEU A 105 -13.85 -1.93 8.24
CA LEU A 105 -13.67 -2.24 9.67
C LEU A 105 -14.46 -1.29 10.59
N SER A 106 -15.09 -0.25 10.05
CA SER A 106 -15.80 0.75 10.83
C SER A 106 -17.10 0.21 11.43
N ALA A 107 -17.49 0.75 12.58
CA ALA A 107 -18.80 0.49 13.18
C ALA A 107 -19.94 0.89 12.24
N THR A 108 -19.76 1.95 11.45
CA THR A 108 -20.76 2.40 10.46
C THR A 108 -21.05 1.31 9.44
N PHE A 109 -20.02 0.68 8.86
CA PHE A 109 -20.22 -0.39 7.90
C PHE A 109 -20.82 -1.63 8.56
N ARG A 110 -20.33 -2.01 9.74
CA ARG A 110 -20.85 -3.17 10.52
C ARG A 110 -22.33 -3.06 10.85
N ASN A 111 -22.82 -1.85 11.07
CA ASN A 111 -24.23 -1.57 11.40
C ASN A 111 -25.14 -1.33 10.18
N GLY A 112 -24.75 -1.80 8.99
CA GLY A 112 -25.56 -1.66 7.78
C GLY A 112 -25.40 -0.32 7.08
N GLY A 113 -24.21 0.29 7.13
CA GLY A 113 -23.89 1.53 6.43
C GLY A 113 -23.90 1.40 4.91
N PRO A 114 -23.67 2.50 4.18
CA PRO A 114 -23.74 2.53 2.72
C PRO A 114 -22.94 1.42 2.04
N GLY A 115 -23.57 0.67 1.13
CA GLY A 115 -22.94 -0.43 0.41
C GLY A 115 -22.92 -1.77 1.14
N TYR A 116 -23.36 -1.85 2.41
CA TYR A 116 -23.40 -3.10 3.15
C TYR A 116 -24.26 -4.16 2.47
N ASP A 117 -25.47 -3.84 2.03
CA ASP A 117 -26.39 -4.78 1.39
C ASP A 117 -25.82 -5.33 0.07
N ALA A 118 -25.16 -4.48 -0.71
CA ALA A 118 -24.52 -4.91 -1.95
C ALA A 118 -23.36 -5.89 -1.68
N ILE A 119 -22.52 -5.58 -0.70
CA ILE A 119 -21.41 -6.46 -0.29
C ILE A 119 -21.93 -7.76 0.33
N ASN A 120 -23.00 -7.70 1.12
CA ASN A 120 -23.61 -8.88 1.72
C ASN A 120 -24.24 -9.79 0.67
N SER A 121 -24.92 -9.23 -0.33
CA SER A 121 -25.47 -10.00 -1.46
C SER A 121 -24.37 -10.66 -2.28
N PHE A 122 -23.24 -9.94 -2.49
CA PHE A 122 -22.08 -10.49 -3.19
C PHE A 122 -21.40 -11.60 -2.37
N SER A 123 -21.27 -11.41 -1.04
CA SER A 123 -20.78 -12.45 -0.11
C SER A 123 -21.63 -13.73 -0.19
N SER A 124 -22.96 -13.59 -0.18
CA SER A 124 -23.90 -14.71 -0.31
C SER A 124 -23.75 -15.44 -1.64
N SER A 125 -23.50 -14.71 -2.72
CA SER A 125 -23.23 -15.29 -4.05
C SER A 125 -21.92 -16.08 -4.07
N ILE A 126 -20.87 -15.57 -3.46
CA ILE A 126 -19.58 -16.28 -3.32
C ILE A 126 -19.79 -17.56 -2.50
N HIS A 127 -20.53 -17.48 -1.38
CA HIS A 127 -20.83 -18.65 -0.57
C HIS A 127 -21.55 -19.74 -1.38
N GLY A 128 -22.54 -19.36 -2.22
CA GLY A 128 -23.26 -20.30 -3.08
C GLY A 128 -22.39 -21.01 -4.12
N ILE A 129 -21.29 -20.36 -4.57
CA ILE A 129 -20.41 -20.93 -5.61
C ILE A 129 -19.23 -21.70 -5.00
N THR A 130 -18.63 -21.18 -3.92
CA THR A 130 -17.36 -21.70 -3.38
C THR A 130 -17.52 -22.44 -2.05
N GLY A 131 -18.65 -22.28 -1.36
CA GLY A 131 -18.85 -22.72 0.01
C GLY A 131 -18.14 -21.89 1.07
N TRP A 132 -17.43 -20.83 0.70
CA TRP A 132 -16.71 -19.95 1.65
C TRP A 132 -17.66 -18.97 2.31
N ASN A 133 -17.66 -18.96 3.64
CA ASN A 133 -18.47 -18.02 4.41
C ASN A 133 -17.65 -16.76 4.74
N LEU A 134 -17.61 -15.82 3.80
CA LEU A 134 -16.89 -14.55 3.97
C LEU A 134 -17.83 -13.49 4.58
N PRO A 135 -17.59 -12.99 5.79
CA PRO A 135 -18.37 -11.89 6.34
C PRO A 135 -18.27 -10.64 5.43
N PRO A 136 -19.33 -9.82 5.34
CA PRO A 136 -19.30 -8.59 4.52
C PRO A 136 -18.12 -7.67 4.85
N THR A 137 -17.72 -7.61 6.13
CA THR A 137 -16.55 -6.85 6.57
C THR A 137 -15.25 -7.37 5.96
N ALA A 138 -15.07 -8.70 5.94
CA ALA A 138 -13.90 -9.33 5.34
C ALA A 138 -13.87 -9.13 3.84
N LEU A 139 -15.00 -9.32 3.15
CA LEU A 139 -15.08 -9.14 1.70
C LEU A 139 -14.78 -7.70 1.29
N CYS A 140 -15.36 -6.71 1.97
CA CYS A 140 -15.09 -5.30 1.73
C CYS A 140 -13.62 -4.95 2.01
N ALA A 141 -13.03 -5.49 3.09
CA ALA A 141 -11.62 -5.33 3.39
C ALA A 141 -10.72 -5.97 2.32
N CYS A 142 -11.07 -7.15 1.80
CA CYS A 142 -10.37 -7.80 0.68
C CYS A 142 -10.38 -6.92 -0.58
N LEU A 143 -11.52 -6.34 -0.94
CA LEU A 143 -11.61 -5.45 -2.11
C LEU A 143 -10.69 -4.23 -1.96
N GLY A 144 -10.68 -3.62 -0.78
CA GLY A 144 -9.75 -2.53 -0.47
C GLY A 144 -8.30 -2.97 -0.53
N PHE A 145 -8.00 -4.17 -0.02
CA PHE A 145 -6.64 -4.69 0.02
C PHE A 145 -6.14 -5.14 -1.37
N MET A 146 -7.01 -5.64 -2.25
CA MET A 146 -6.70 -5.88 -3.66
C MET A 146 -6.28 -4.59 -4.37
N LEU A 147 -7.03 -3.50 -4.19
CA LEU A 147 -6.71 -2.22 -4.81
C LEU A 147 -5.41 -1.64 -4.25
N PHE A 148 -5.22 -1.73 -2.93
CA PHE A 148 -3.97 -1.36 -2.27
C PHE A 148 -2.79 -2.16 -2.83
N GLY A 149 -2.92 -3.48 -2.98
CA GLY A 149 -1.90 -4.37 -3.54
C GLY A 149 -1.50 -3.98 -4.97
N CYS A 150 -2.46 -3.62 -5.83
CA CYS A 150 -2.16 -3.06 -7.14
C CYS A 150 -1.30 -1.80 -7.04
N GLY A 151 -1.62 -0.91 -6.09
CA GLY A 151 -0.86 0.31 -5.83
C GLY A 151 0.56 0.01 -5.36
N THR A 152 0.71 -0.91 -4.41
CA THR A 152 2.01 -1.27 -3.80
C THR A 152 2.94 -1.91 -4.82
N GLU A 153 2.46 -2.85 -5.63
CA GLU A 153 3.26 -3.51 -6.67
C GLU A 153 3.68 -2.52 -7.77
N MET A 154 2.74 -1.67 -8.21
CA MET A 154 3.04 -0.57 -9.15
C MET A 154 4.08 0.39 -8.55
N ALA A 155 3.98 0.73 -7.26
CA ALA A 155 4.95 1.57 -6.57
C ALA A 155 6.33 0.93 -6.55
N GLY A 156 6.44 -0.38 -6.26
CA GLY A 156 7.71 -1.11 -6.25
C GLY A 156 8.47 -1.01 -7.57
N VAL A 157 7.79 -1.28 -8.69
CA VAL A 157 8.38 -1.15 -10.04
C VAL A 157 8.77 0.30 -10.34
N THR A 158 7.92 1.26 -9.95
CA THR A 158 8.13 2.69 -10.19
C THR A 158 9.31 3.22 -9.39
N VAL A 159 9.42 2.87 -8.12
CA VAL A 159 10.53 3.28 -7.23
C VAL A 159 11.85 2.70 -7.72
N SER A 160 11.87 1.42 -8.11
CA SER A 160 13.05 0.79 -8.71
C SER A 160 13.51 1.55 -9.97
N ARG A 161 12.58 1.90 -10.86
CA ARG A 161 12.88 2.69 -12.06
C ARG A 161 13.37 4.10 -11.73
N ALA A 162 12.80 4.73 -10.71
CA ALA A 162 13.22 6.04 -10.22
C ALA A 162 14.66 5.99 -9.69
N ILE A 163 15.00 4.99 -8.89
CA ILE A 163 16.36 4.80 -8.36
C ILE A 163 17.35 4.63 -9.52
N VAL A 164 17.04 3.78 -10.49
CA VAL A 164 17.90 3.64 -11.69
C VAL A 164 18.08 4.97 -12.41
N LYS A 165 17.02 5.76 -12.55
CA LYS A 165 17.05 7.07 -13.21
C LYS A 165 17.95 8.08 -12.48
N TRP A 166 17.89 8.12 -11.14
CA TRP A 166 18.60 9.11 -10.31
C TRP A 166 20.03 8.69 -9.95
N PHE A 167 20.32 7.39 -9.90
CA PHE A 167 21.60 6.82 -9.46
C PHE A 167 22.40 6.14 -10.59
N LYS A 168 22.01 6.31 -11.87
CA LYS A 168 22.74 5.73 -13.00
C LYS A 168 24.21 6.19 -12.99
N GLY A 169 25.13 5.21 -12.95
CA GLY A 169 26.57 5.49 -12.91
C GLY A 169 27.10 5.96 -11.55
N LYS A 170 26.28 5.85 -10.49
CA LYS A 170 26.60 6.26 -9.11
C LYS A 170 26.27 5.07 -8.17
N GLU A 171 26.07 5.27 -6.88
CA GLU A 171 25.86 4.24 -5.86
C GLU A 171 24.48 3.54 -5.96
N MET A 172 24.10 3.05 -7.16
CA MET A 172 22.77 2.53 -7.44
C MET A 172 22.40 1.30 -6.59
N ALA A 173 23.32 0.33 -6.44
CA ALA A 173 23.07 -0.86 -5.65
C ALA A 173 22.88 -0.52 -4.15
N PHE A 174 23.65 0.42 -3.65
CA PHE A 174 23.52 0.92 -2.29
C PHE A 174 22.16 1.62 -2.08
N ALA A 175 21.74 2.47 -3.01
CA ALA A 175 20.44 3.14 -2.95
C ALA A 175 19.26 2.16 -2.96
N MET A 176 19.31 1.11 -3.78
CA MET A 176 18.31 0.02 -3.78
C MET A 176 18.31 -0.74 -2.44
N GLY A 177 19.50 -1.02 -1.88
CA GLY A 177 19.62 -1.66 -0.58
C GLY A 177 19.02 -0.84 0.55
N VAL A 178 19.23 0.48 0.55
CA VAL A 178 18.63 1.40 1.53
C VAL A 178 17.12 1.40 1.43
N GLU A 179 16.57 1.51 0.21
CA GLU A 179 15.13 1.48 -0.03
C GLU A 179 14.49 0.19 0.48
N MET A 180 15.01 -0.96 0.07
CA MET A 180 14.52 -2.27 0.51
C MET A 180 14.63 -2.47 2.03
N SER A 181 15.71 -2.00 2.65
CA SER A 181 15.91 -2.09 4.10
C SER A 181 14.86 -1.26 4.83
N LEU A 182 14.58 -0.03 4.37
CA LEU A 182 13.56 0.83 4.96
C LEU A 182 12.15 0.22 4.81
N ALA A 183 11.82 -0.36 3.66
CA ALA A 183 10.57 -1.05 3.46
C ALA A 183 10.39 -2.20 4.47
N ARG A 184 11.41 -3.05 4.67
CA ARG A 184 11.39 -4.13 5.68
C ARG A 184 11.34 -3.62 7.11
N PHE A 185 12.00 -2.49 7.38
CA PHE A 185 11.88 -1.85 8.68
C PHE A 185 10.46 -1.36 8.97
N GLY A 186 9.68 -0.99 7.95
CA GLY A 186 8.25 -0.69 8.08
C GLY A 186 7.46 -1.89 8.61
N VAL A 187 7.72 -3.10 8.10
CA VAL A 187 7.12 -4.35 8.62
C VAL A 187 7.49 -4.53 10.10
N PHE A 188 8.77 -4.42 10.45
CA PHE A 188 9.20 -4.53 11.84
C PHE A 188 8.49 -3.51 12.76
N ALA A 189 8.40 -2.27 12.32
CA ALA A 189 7.77 -1.20 13.10
C ALA A 189 6.29 -1.47 13.37
N ILE A 190 5.53 -1.96 12.38
CA ILE A 190 4.10 -2.21 12.55
C ILE A 190 3.81 -3.39 13.47
N PHE A 191 4.66 -4.40 13.50
CA PHE A 191 4.51 -5.54 14.43
C PHE A 191 4.59 -5.09 15.90
N ARG A 192 5.30 -4.00 16.18
CA ARG A 192 5.34 -3.41 17.52
C ARG A 192 4.24 -2.38 17.75
N LEU A 193 3.94 -1.60 16.73
CA LEU A 193 3.05 -0.45 16.84
C LEU A 193 1.57 -0.84 16.78
N SER A 194 1.18 -1.81 15.94
CA SER A 194 -0.21 -2.20 15.76
C SER A 194 -0.86 -2.75 17.03
N PRO A 195 -0.24 -3.68 17.82
CA PRO A 195 -0.81 -4.13 19.08
C PRO A 195 -0.98 -2.99 20.08
N TRP A 196 0.02 -2.11 20.20
CA TRP A 196 -0.05 -0.97 21.11
C TRP A 196 -1.18 0.00 20.75
N LEU A 197 -1.39 0.28 19.45
CA LEU A 197 -2.49 1.13 19.00
C LEU A 197 -3.84 0.46 19.24
N ALA A 198 -3.97 -0.83 18.94
CA ALA A 198 -5.19 -1.58 19.14
C ALA A 198 -5.58 -1.65 20.62
N GLU A 199 -4.63 -1.89 21.52
CA GLU A 199 -4.84 -1.89 22.97
C GLU A 199 -5.23 -0.51 23.49
N LYS A 200 -4.49 0.54 23.09
CA LYS A 200 -4.73 1.91 23.56
C LYS A 200 -6.09 2.47 23.15
N PHE A 201 -6.58 2.12 21.99
CA PHE A 201 -7.86 2.60 21.45
C PHE A 201 -8.98 1.56 21.49
N GLU A 202 -8.70 0.38 22.08
CA GLU A 202 -9.64 -0.73 22.21
C GLU A 202 -10.34 -1.07 20.89
N SER A 203 -9.60 -1.05 19.78
CA SER A 203 -10.16 -1.23 18.44
C SER A 203 -9.16 -1.74 17.42
N VAL A 204 -9.55 -2.76 16.68
CA VAL A 204 -8.81 -3.28 15.50
C VAL A 204 -8.67 -2.22 14.40
N GLN A 205 -9.62 -1.31 14.32
CA GLN A 205 -9.60 -0.25 13.28
C GLN A 205 -8.51 0.80 13.51
N ALA A 206 -8.12 1.06 14.77
CA ALA A 206 -7.18 2.14 15.11
C ALA A 206 -5.82 2.07 14.39
N PRO A 207 -5.10 0.93 14.41
CA PRO A 207 -3.84 0.82 13.67
C PRO A 207 -4.02 0.97 12.16
N VAL A 208 -5.16 0.54 11.61
CA VAL A 208 -5.46 0.66 10.18
C VAL A 208 -5.67 2.12 9.79
N ILE A 209 -6.38 2.90 10.60
CA ILE A 209 -6.54 4.35 10.42
C ILE A 209 -5.18 5.04 10.46
N PHE A 210 -4.36 4.71 11.46
CA PHE A 210 -3.03 5.29 11.60
C PHE A 210 -2.18 5.07 10.34
N CYS A 211 -2.10 3.84 9.85
CA CYS A 211 -1.36 3.53 8.64
C CYS A 211 -1.97 4.16 7.38
N ALA A 212 -3.29 4.28 7.29
CA ALA A 212 -3.95 4.98 6.18
C ALA A 212 -3.58 6.48 6.15
N LEU A 213 -3.48 7.13 7.31
CA LEU A 213 -2.99 8.51 7.41
C LEU A 213 -1.52 8.63 6.95
N LEU A 214 -0.66 7.67 7.33
CA LEU A 214 0.71 7.63 6.84
C LEU A 214 0.79 7.44 5.31
N LEU A 215 -0.11 6.66 4.72
CA LEU A 215 -0.20 6.51 3.26
C LEU A 215 -0.65 7.81 2.57
N CYS A 216 -1.53 8.59 3.18
CA CYS A 216 -1.86 9.93 2.69
C CYS A 216 -0.63 10.84 2.69
N ILE A 217 0.19 10.79 3.73
CA ILE A 217 1.49 11.48 3.75
C ILE A 217 2.39 10.94 2.65
N GLY A 218 2.46 9.61 2.44
CA GLY A 218 3.22 8.98 1.35
C GLY A 218 2.81 9.49 -0.02
N LEU A 219 1.52 9.65 -0.28
CA LEU A 219 1.03 10.25 -1.52
C LEU A 219 1.51 11.70 -1.68
N LEU A 220 1.51 12.50 -0.61
CA LEU A 220 2.07 13.85 -0.63
C LEU A 220 3.58 13.84 -0.93
N LEU A 221 4.33 12.87 -0.39
CA LEU A 221 5.75 12.70 -0.72
C LEU A 221 5.96 12.39 -2.21
N TYR A 222 5.08 11.61 -2.84
CA TYR A 222 5.11 11.39 -4.28
C TYR A 222 4.80 12.66 -5.09
N VAL A 223 3.91 13.53 -4.59
CA VAL A 223 3.68 14.85 -5.19
C VAL A 223 4.95 15.71 -5.13
N VAL A 224 5.64 15.75 -3.97
CA VAL A 224 6.92 16.45 -3.83
C VAL A 224 7.97 15.87 -4.78
N TYR A 225 8.08 14.53 -4.84
CA TYR A 225 8.97 13.85 -5.79
C TYR A 225 8.66 14.23 -7.24
N TRP A 226 7.40 14.34 -7.61
CA TRP A 226 6.96 14.73 -8.97
C TRP A 226 7.53 16.11 -9.36
N PHE A 227 7.48 17.09 -8.44
CA PHE A 227 8.07 18.41 -8.68
C PHE A 227 9.59 18.35 -8.78
N MET A 228 10.25 17.58 -7.93
CA MET A 228 11.71 17.38 -7.98
C MET A 228 12.17 16.73 -9.29
N ASP A 229 11.42 15.75 -9.78
CA ASP A 229 11.79 15.05 -11.03
C ASP A 229 11.44 15.86 -12.30
N LYS A 230 10.61 16.91 -12.17
CA LYS A 230 10.29 17.84 -13.26
C LYS A 230 11.34 18.94 -13.40
N ALA A 231 11.97 19.37 -12.33
CA ALA A 231 12.98 20.43 -12.28
C ALA A 231 14.33 19.95 -12.81
#